data_eb8236e57eca2d7de49cb8deac70b88b
#
_entry.id   eb8236e57eca2d7de49cb8deac70b88b
#
_cell.length_a   1.000
_cell.length_b   1.000
_cell.length_c   1.000
_cell.angle_alpha   90.00
_cell.angle_beta   90.00
_cell.angle_gamma   90.00
#
_symmetry.space_group_name_H-M   'P 1'
#
loop_
_entity.id
_entity.type
_entity.pdbx_description
1 polymer ?
#
loop_
_entity_poly.entity_id
_entity_poly.type
_entity_poly.pdbx_seq_one_letter_code
_entity_poly.pdbx_strand_id
1 'polypeptide(L)'
;MMAAYLAGDNPSHPSALAASAQEFRMKIEKDRVVRFHYTVNERAAHEAGETAIESSKDREPLAILFGHGNIIPGLEKAMEGKEAGESFAADVPAADAYGEVREGLSQRIPKKHFGNQRLAPGMQVVLNTNFGPRAVTIQKVGMSVVDVDLNHPMAGKDLHFAIEIVDVREAAAEEIEHGHVHGDGGHAH
;
A
#
# COMPACT_ATOMS: atom_id res chain seq x y z
N MET A 1 51.57 -10.04 68.20
CA MET A 1 51.39 -11.28 67.45
C MET A 1 50.03 -11.26 66.75
N MET A 2 50.04 -11.55 65.46
CA MET A 2 48.93 -11.80 64.57
C MET A 2 48.15 -10.61 64.03
N ALA A 3 48.52 -10.30 62.85
CA ALA A 3 47.80 -9.45 61.93
C ALA A 3 46.54 -10.15 61.41
N ALA A 4 45.42 -9.42 61.33
CA ALA A 4 44.26 -9.80 60.55
C ALA A 4 44.06 -8.77 59.46
N TYR A 5 44.24 -9.21 58.23
CA TYR A 5 44.05 -8.47 56.99
C TYR A 5 42.56 -8.47 56.64
N LEU A 6 41.92 -7.31 56.67
CA LEU A 6 40.54 -7.17 56.19
C LEU A 6 40.54 -6.87 54.69
N ALA A 7 39.96 -7.76 53.94
CA ALA A 7 39.71 -7.64 52.52
C ALA A 7 38.77 -6.46 52.21
N GLY A 8 39.21 -5.62 51.30
CA GLY A 8 38.39 -4.55 50.77
C GLY A 8 37.32 -5.06 49.86
N ASP A 9 36.08 -4.74 50.18
CA ASP A 9 34.94 -4.84 49.27
C ASP A 9 35.09 -3.83 48.13
N ASN A 10 35.18 -4.34 46.95
CA ASN A 10 35.12 -3.55 45.74
C ASN A 10 33.64 -3.50 45.25
N PRO A 11 32.94 -2.35 45.32
CA PRO A 11 31.62 -2.27 44.80
C PRO A 11 31.69 -2.29 43.27
N SER A 12 31.22 -3.38 42.72
CA SER A 12 30.99 -3.57 41.31
C SER A 12 30.21 -2.39 40.73
N HIS A 13 30.86 -1.67 39.84
CA HIS A 13 30.16 -0.70 38.99
C HIS A 13 29.09 -1.43 38.17
N PRO A 14 27.81 -1.02 38.25
CA PRO A 14 26.85 -1.47 37.26
C PRO A 14 27.24 -0.85 35.91
N SER A 15 27.45 -1.72 34.97
CA SER A 15 27.73 -1.37 33.58
C SER A 15 26.64 -0.44 33.04
N ALA A 16 26.98 0.84 32.92
CA ALA A 16 26.15 1.89 32.30
C ALA A 16 26.27 1.82 30.78
N LEU A 17 25.98 0.66 30.17
CA LEU A 17 25.99 0.44 28.72
C LEU A 17 24.68 -0.14 28.18
N ALA A 18 23.59 0.03 28.92
CA ALA A 18 22.25 -0.33 28.45
C ALA A 18 21.32 0.89 28.37
N ALA A 19 21.88 2.08 28.12
CA ALA A 19 21.08 3.27 27.91
C ALA A 19 21.34 3.84 26.52
N SER A 20 20.25 3.83 25.73
CA SER A 20 20.06 4.59 24.50
C SER A 20 20.64 4.06 23.19
N ALA A 21 20.08 2.98 22.68
CA ALA A 21 19.71 2.98 21.28
C ALA A 21 18.18 3.15 21.19
N GLN A 22 17.66 4.25 21.69
CA GLN A 22 16.47 4.83 21.10
C GLN A 22 16.92 5.37 19.75
N GLU A 23 16.99 4.48 18.77
CA GLU A 23 16.96 4.88 17.38
C GLU A 23 15.78 5.83 17.26
N PHE A 24 16.07 7.03 16.85
CA PHE A 24 15.08 8.07 16.56
C PHE A 24 14.29 7.55 15.37
N ARG A 25 13.30 6.68 15.63
CA ARG A 25 12.46 6.10 14.59
C ARG A 25 11.62 7.22 14.02
N MET A 26 11.90 7.52 12.77
CA MET A 26 11.21 8.58 12.06
C MET A 26 9.75 8.19 11.88
N LYS A 27 8.83 9.09 12.26
CA LYS A 27 7.38 8.89 12.07
C LYS A 27 6.97 9.20 10.65
N ILE A 28 5.93 8.52 10.22
CA ILE A 28 5.27 8.80 8.95
C ILE A 28 4.49 10.11 9.10
N GLU A 29 4.96 11.12 8.39
CA GLU A 29 4.38 12.46 8.31
C GLU A 29 4.44 12.92 6.84
N LYS A 30 3.75 14.01 6.51
CA LYS A 30 3.82 14.61 5.19
C LYS A 30 5.26 14.87 4.75
N ASP A 31 5.54 14.69 3.47
CA ASP A 31 6.85 14.88 2.83
C ASP A 31 7.91 13.86 3.34
N ARG A 32 7.47 12.67 3.77
CA ARG A 32 8.33 11.54 4.07
C ARG A 32 8.21 10.48 2.97
N VAL A 33 9.32 9.84 2.66
CA VAL A 33 9.31 8.62 1.84
C VAL A 33 9.12 7.43 2.75
N VAL A 34 8.10 6.64 2.46
CA VAL A 34 7.74 5.44 3.22
C VAL A 34 7.90 4.23 2.34
N ARG A 35 8.63 3.22 2.81
CA ARG A 35 8.73 1.90 2.16
C ARG A 35 8.02 0.89 3.03
N PHE A 36 7.12 0.13 2.43
CA PHE A 36 6.33 -0.86 3.16
C PHE A 36 5.96 -2.05 2.29
N HIS A 37 5.73 -3.18 2.95
CA HIS A 37 5.05 -4.32 2.37
C HIS A 37 3.56 -4.25 2.67
N TYR A 38 2.76 -4.75 1.74
CA TYR A 38 1.33 -4.84 1.93
C TYR A 38 0.78 -6.18 1.44
N THR A 39 -0.34 -6.54 2.02
CA THR A 39 -1.23 -7.59 1.53
C THR A 39 -2.63 -7.02 1.54
N VAL A 40 -3.37 -7.15 0.45
CA VAL A 40 -4.73 -6.64 0.32
C VAL A 40 -5.71 -7.75 0.00
N ASN A 41 -6.83 -7.74 0.69
CA ASN A 41 -8.00 -8.57 0.44
C ASN A 41 -9.25 -7.71 0.35
N GLU A 42 -10.29 -8.23 -0.30
CA GLU A 42 -11.64 -7.77 -0.01
C GLU A 42 -11.97 -8.18 1.43
N ARG A 43 -12.56 -7.27 2.23
CA ARG A 43 -12.80 -7.51 3.66
C ARG A 43 -13.61 -8.78 3.91
N ALA A 44 -14.69 -8.97 3.15
CA ALA A 44 -15.51 -10.18 3.26
C ALA A 44 -14.74 -11.47 2.92
N ALA A 45 -13.86 -11.42 1.91
CA ALA A 45 -13.00 -12.52 1.53
C ALA A 45 -11.94 -12.82 2.59
N HIS A 46 -11.38 -11.79 3.23
CA HIS A 46 -10.46 -11.93 4.35
C HIS A 46 -11.13 -12.61 5.56
N GLU A 47 -12.33 -12.17 5.92
CA GLU A 47 -13.12 -12.78 7.00
C GLU A 47 -13.48 -14.25 6.71
N ALA A 48 -13.64 -14.61 5.44
CA ALA A 48 -13.86 -15.99 4.97
C ALA A 48 -12.57 -16.84 4.88
N GLY A 49 -11.39 -16.24 5.11
CA GLY A 49 -10.09 -16.92 5.02
C GLY A 49 -9.62 -17.17 3.58
N GLU A 50 -10.11 -16.40 2.62
CA GLU A 50 -9.72 -16.51 1.23
C GLU A 50 -8.32 -15.94 0.97
N THR A 51 -7.72 -16.35 -0.15
CA THR A 51 -6.39 -15.89 -0.56
C THR A 51 -6.39 -14.39 -0.86
N ALA A 52 -5.28 -13.71 -0.53
CA ALA A 52 -5.07 -12.32 -0.84
C ALA A 52 -5.24 -12.01 -2.33
N ILE A 53 -5.86 -10.86 -2.64
CA ILE A 53 -5.99 -10.36 -4.00
C ILE A 53 -4.61 -9.99 -4.54
N GLU A 54 -3.80 -9.34 -3.69
CA GLU A 54 -2.44 -8.92 -4.02
C GLU A 54 -1.57 -8.87 -2.77
N SER A 55 -0.26 -9.14 -2.94
CA SER A 55 0.75 -9.02 -1.89
C SER A 55 2.08 -8.58 -2.49
N SER A 56 2.80 -7.74 -1.76
CA SER A 56 4.17 -7.33 -2.11
C SER A 56 5.24 -8.11 -1.35
N LYS A 57 4.88 -9.08 -0.51
CA LYS A 57 5.85 -9.79 0.37
C LYS A 57 6.96 -10.52 -0.37
N ASP A 58 6.69 -10.99 -1.59
CA ASP A 58 7.66 -11.70 -2.44
C ASP A 58 8.33 -10.76 -3.48
N ARG A 59 8.13 -9.46 -3.34
CA ARG A 59 8.65 -8.41 -4.22
C ARG A 59 9.33 -7.33 -3.39
N GLU A 60 9.87 -6.31 -4.05
CA GLU A 60 10.39 -5.14 -3.35
C GLU A 60 9.26 -4.38 -2.62
N PRO A 61 9.57 -3.77 -1.45
CA PRO A 61 8.61 -2.92 -0.75
C PRO A 61 8.16 -1.78 -1.66
N LEU A 62 6.88 -1.44 -1.59
CA LEU A 62 6.35 -0.26 -2.26
C LEU A 62 6.92 1.00 -1.60
N ALA A 63 7.44 1.92 -2.41
CA ALA A 63 7.93 3.21 -1.96
C ALA A 63 6.98 4.32 -2.40
N ILE A 64 6.55 5.16 -1.47
CA ILE A 64 5.64 6.28 -1.71
C ILE A 64 6.16 7.57 -1.08
N LEU A 65 5.78 8.70 -1.65
CA LEU A 65 5.89 10.00 -1.01
C LEU A 65 4.58 10.28 -0.26
N PHE A 66 4.64 10.27 1.08
CA PHE A 66 3.48 10.37 1.94
C PHE A 66 2.86 11.78 1.93
N GLY A 67 1.54 11.87 1.91
CA GLY A 67 0.81 13.14 1.88
C GLY A 67 0.63 13.75 0.49
N HIS A 68 0.99 13.02 -0.58
CA HIS A 68 0.87 13.46 -1.98
C HIS A 68 -0.16 12.65 -2.79
N GLY A 69 -0.98 11.83 -2.12
CA GLY A 69 -2.01 11.03 -2.77
C GLY A 69 -1.45 9.89 -3.64
N ASN A 70 -0.28 9.37 -3.29
CA ASN A 70 0.33 8.23 -3.99
C ASN A 70 -0.37 6.90 -3.70
N ILE A 71 -1.17 6.84 -2.64
CA ILE A 71 -1.98 5.71 -2.24
C ILE A 71 -3.40 6.16 -1.89
N ILE A 72 -4.30 5.19 -1.70
CA ILE A 72 -5.70 5.48 -1.33
C ILE A 72 -5.79 6.24 0.00
N PRO A 73 -6.71 7.21 0.12
CA PRO A 73 -6.79 8.09 1.29
C PRO A 73 -6.97 7.36 2.63
N GLY A 74 -7.74 6.28 2.64
CA GLY A 74 -7.96 5.49 3.85
C GLY A 74 -6.68 4.83 4.36
N LEU A 75 -5.79 4.41 3.46
CA LEU A 75 -4.50 3.83 3.84
C LEU A 75 -3.53 4.90 4.32
N GLU A 76 -3.49 6.07 3.68
CA GLU A 76 -2.70 7.22 4.18
C GLU A 76 -3.08 7.56 5.63
N LYS A 77 -4.37 7.69 5.93
CA LYS A 77 -4.85 7.95 7.30
C LYS A 77 -4.42 6.88 8.31
N ALA A 78 -4.43 5.60 7.90
CA ALA A 78 -4.05 4.49 8.77
C ALA A 78 -2.55 4.43 9.05
N MET A 79 -1.72 4.94 8.13
CA MET A 79 -0.26 4.95 8.23
C MET A 79 0.27 6.16 8.98
N GLU A 80 -0.47 7.26 9.05
CA GLU A 80 -0.02 8.50 9.68
C GLU A 80 0.44 8.29 11.13
N GLY A 81 1.60 8.84 11.47
CA GLY A 81 2.20 8.75 12.82
C GLY A 81 2.84 7.40 13.16
N LYS A 82 2.76 6.40 12.29
CA LYS A 82 3.45 5.11 12.44
C LYS A 82 4.96 5.25 12.24
N GLU A 83 5.70 4.22 12.67
CA GLU A 83 7.16 4.22 12.61
C GLU A 83 7.69 3.00 11.81
N ALA A 84 8.93 3.09 11.35
CA ALA A 84 9.60 1.97 10.71
C ALA A 84 9.64 0.74 11.63
N GLY A 85 9.37 -0.45 11.07
CA GLY A 85 9.30 -1.72 11.77
C GLY A 85 7.95 -2.03 12.42
N GLU A 86 6.96 -1.11 12.34
CA GLU A 86 5.60 -1.42 12.77
C GLU A 86 4.86 -2.26 11.73
N SER A 87 4.04 -3.18 12.23
CA SER A 87 3.10 -3.96 11.42
C SER A 87 1.70 -3.76 11.98
N PHE A 88 0.74 -3.51 11.11
CA PHE A 88 -0.66 -3.29 11.49
C PHE A 88 -1.60 -3.73 10.39
N ALA A 89 -2.88 -3.85 10.74
CA ALA A 89 -3.96 -4.06 9.79
C ALA A 89 -4.88 -2.84 9.75
N ALA A 90 -5.44 -2.56 8.59
CA ALA A 90 -6.39 -1.48 8.38
C ALA A 90 -7.53 -1.92 7.48
N ASP A 91 -8.77 -1.65 7.93
CA ASP A 91 -9.96 -1.78 7.11
C ASP A 91 -10.27 -0.43 6.46
N VAL A 92 -10.31 -0.42 5.14
CA VAL A 92 -10.54 0.78 4.35
C VAL A 92 -11.89 0.63 3.63
N PRO A 93 -12.90 1.44 3.98
CA PRO A 93 -14.18 1.41 3.28
C PRO A 93 -14.04 1.85 1.83
N ALA A 94 -14.92 1.39 0.97
CA ALA A 94 -14.91 1.68 -0.47
C ALA A 94 -14.77 3.18 -0.77
N ALA A 95 -15.44 4.04 -0.02
CA ALA A 95 -15.40 5.49 -0.20
C ALA A 95 -14.00 6.09 0.00
N ASP A 96 -13.19 5.55 0.92
CA ASP A 96 -11.82 5.98 1.21
C ASP A 96 -10.77 5.13 0.45
N ALA A 97 -11.23 4.17 -0.36
CA ALA A 97 -10.40 3.32 -1.22
C ALA A 97 -10.53 3.74 -2.71
N TYR A 98 -11.18 2.90 -3.51
CA TYR A 98 -11.35 3.15 -4.95
C TYR A 98 -12.71 3.77 -5.29
N GLY A 99 -13.43 4.24 -4.28
CA GLY A 99 -14.74 4.87 -4.42
C GLY A 99 -15.88 3.87 -4.49
N GLU A 100 -17.10 4.41 -4.36
CA GLU A 100 -18.33 3.65 -4.53
C GLU A 100 -18.56 3.30 -6.02
N VAL A 101 -19.31 2.25 -6.26
CA VAL A 101 -19.78 1.93 -7.62
C VAL A 101 -20.70 3.06 -8.10
N ARG A 102 -20.34 3.67 -9.20
CA ARG A 102 -21.14 4.71 -9.84
C ARG A 102 -22.07 4.08 -10.88
N GLU A 103 -23.36 4.26 -10.70
CA GLU A 103 -24.34 3.87 -11.72
C GLU A 103 -24.15 4.69 -13.01
N GLY A 104 -24.41 4.10 -14.15
CA GLY A 104 -24.32 4.77 -15.45
C GLY A 104 -22.92 4.82 -16.07
N LEU A 105 -21.91 4.22 -15.44
CA LEU A 105 -20.59 4.04 -16.06
C LEU A 105 -20.49 2.82 -16.98
N SER A 106 -21.60 2.12 -17.22
CA SER A 106 -21.66 1.09 -18.25
C SER A 106 -21.64 1.72 -19.65
N GLN A 107 -20.72 1.29 -20.48
CA GLN A 107 -20.61 1.75 -21.87
C GLN A 107 -20.67 0.57 -22.85
N ARG A 108 -21.29 0.81 -24.00
CA ARG A 108 -21.33 -0.12 -25.10
C ARG A 108 -20.25 0.20 -26.10
N ILE A 109 -19.28 -0.70 -26.25
CA ILE A 109 -18.08 -0.50 -27.07
C ILE A 109 -18.09 -1.50 -28.22
N PRO A 110 -17.82 -1.06 -29.46
CA PRO A 110 -17.69 -1.97 -30.59
C PRO A 110 -16.60 -3.02 -30.36
N LYS A 111 -16.92 -4.28 -30.64
CA LYS A 111 -16.02 -5.43 -30.41
C LYS A 111 -14.67 -5.30 -31.11
N LYS A 112 -14.62 -4.58 -32.22
CA LYS A 112 -13.39 -4.30 -33.00
C LYS A 112 -12.29 -3.60 -32.17
N HIS A 113 -12.65 -2.85 -31.10
CA HIS A 113 -11.68 -2.17 -30.21
C HIS A 113 -10.93 -3.12 -29.28
N PHE A 114 -11.40 -4.36 -29.16
CA PHE A 114 -10.77 -5.40 -28.36
C PHE A 114 -9.85 -6.33 -29.17
N GLY A 115 -9.75 -6.11 -30.48
CA GLY A 115 -8.96 -6.97 -31.39
C GLY A 115 -9.46 -8.41 -31.41
N ASN A 116 -8.52 -9.36 -31.44
CA ASN A 116 -8.80 -10.79 -31.47
C ASN A 116 -8.81 -11.46 -30.08
N GLN A 117 -8.96 -10.67 -29.02
CA GLN A 117 -8.98 -11.22 -27.68
C GLN A 117 -10.24 -12.04 -27.42
N ARG A 118 -10.10 -13.14 -26.68
CA ARG A 118 -11.22 -13.89 -26.17
C ARG A 118 -11.84 -13.07 -25.02
N LEU A 119 -13.07 -12.64 -25.19
CA LEU A 119 -13.79 -11.82 -24.22
C LEU A 119 -14.82 -12.69 -23.49
N ALA A 120 -14.89 -12.54 -22.16
CA ALA A 120 -15.88 -13.20 -21.32
C ALA A 120 -16.43 -12.22 -20.28
N PRO A 121 -17.69 -12.33 -19.87
CA PRO A 121 -18.23 -11.55 -18.76
C PRO A 121 -17.40 -11.73 -17.48
N GLY A 122 -17.18 -10.64 -16.74
CA GLY A 122 -16.32 -10.59 -15.55
C GLY A 122 -14.83 -10.39 -15.84
N MET A 123 -14.40 -10.48 -17.09
CA MET A 123 -13.00 -10.31 -17.48
C MET A 123 -12.61 -8.83 -17.42
N GLN A 124 -11.45 -8.55 -16.85
CA GLN A 124 -10.84 -7.22 -16.85
C GLN A 124 -9.94 -7.08 -18.08
N VAL A 125 -10.08 -5.97 -18.79
CA VAL A 125 -9.26 -5.63 -19.96
C VAL A 125 -8.86 -4.17 -19.90
N VAL A 126 -7.72 -3.85 -20.49
CA VAL A 126 -7.27 -2.47 -20.62
C VAL A 126 -7.71 -1.94 -21.98
N LEU A 127 -8.48 -0.86 -21.97
CA LEU A 127 -8.88 -0.12 -23.17
C LEU A 127 -8.05 1.14 -23.30
N ASN A 128 -7.56 1.41 -24.49
CA ASN A 128 -6.96 2.69 -24.81
C ASN A 128 -8.07 3.70 -25.11
N THR A 129 -8.23 4.66 -24.22
CA THR A 129 -9.18 5.76 -24.37
C THR A 129 -8.47 7.06 -24.77
N ASN A 130 -9.22 8.09 -25.15
CA ASN A 130 -8.66 9.43 -25.43
C ASN A 130 -7.97 10.06 -24.20
N PHE A 131 -8.21 9.52 -23.01
CA PHE A 131 -7.62 9.96 -21.72
C PHE A 131 -6.53 8.99 -21.23
N GLY A 132 -6.06 8.07 -22.08
CA GLY A 132 -5.07 7.05 -21.75
C GLY A 132 -5.65 5.65 -21.54
N PRO A 133 -4.79 4.69 -21.17
CA PRO A 133 -5.21 3.31 -20.91
C PRO A 133 -6.09 3.27 -19.64
N ARG A 134 -7.21 2.55 -19.71
CA ARG A 134 -8.16 2.38 -18.62
C ARG A 134 -8.56 0.92 -18.48
N ALA A 135 -8.45 0.40 -17.26
CA ALA A 135 -8.98 -0.91 -16.93
C ALA A 135 -10.52 -0.86 -16.89
N VAL A 136 -11.17 -1.81 -17.55
CA VAL A 136 -12.63 -1.94 -17.59
C VAL A 136 -13.03 -3.39 -17.37
N THR A 137 -14.20 -3.63 -16.79
CA THR A 137 -14.74 -4.97 -16.60
C THR A 137 -15.78 -5.27 -17.65
N ILE A 138 -15.68 -6.41 -18.33
CA ILE A 138 -16.65 -6.86 -19.32
C ILE A 138 -17.91 -7.32 -18.60
N GLN A 139 -19.04 -6.69 -18.88
CA GLN A 139 -20.35 -7.09 -18.35
C GLN A 139 -21.06 -8.09 -19.29
N LYS A 140 -21.05 -7.82 -20.59
CA LYS A 140 -21.72 -8.66 -21.58
C LYS A 140 -21.00 -8.60 -22.92
N VAL A 141 -20.86 -9.76 -23.56
CA VAL A 141 -20.30 -9.89 -24.91
C VAL A 141 -21.42 -10.16 -25.91
N GLY A 142 -21.67 -9.17 -26.75
CA GLY A 142 -22.59 -9.31 -27.89
C GLY A 142 -21.89 -9.76 -29.18
N MET A 143 -22.64 -9.83 -30.28
CA MET A 143 -22.09 -10.21 -31.58
C MET A 143 -21.11 -9.14 -32.12
N SER A 144 -21.50 -7.87 -32.10
CA SER A 144 -20.74 -6.73 -32.62
C SER A 144 -20.30 -5.72 -31.59
N VAL A 145 -20.83 -5.80 -30.38
CA VAL A 145 -20.59 -4.86 -29.27
C VAL A 145 -20.33 -5.61 -27.97
N VAL A 146 -19.66 -4.93 -27.06
CA VAL A 146 -19.35 -5.40 -25.70
C VAL A 146 -19.85 -4.34 -24.73
N ASP A 147 -20.63 -4.72 -23.75
CA ASP A 147 -21.02 -3.85 -22.64
C ASP A 147 -19.94 -3.98 -21.56
N VAL A 148 -19.33 -2.85 -21.20
CA VAL A 148 -18.25 -2.76 -20.21
C VAL A 148 -18.64 -1.84 -19.07
N ASP A 149 -18.09 -2.12 -17.89
CA ASP A 149 -18.15 -1.27 -16.74
C ASP A 149 -16.84 -0.48 -16.63
N LEU A 150 -16.95 0.83 -16.55
CA LEU A 150 -15.84 1.76 -16.43
C LEU A 150 -15.50 2.09 -14.96
N ASN A 151 -16.25 1.55 -13.99
CA ASN A 151 -15.86 1.62 -12.60
C ASN A 151 -14.50 0.94 -12.39
N HIS A 152 -13.76 1.41 -11.41
CA HIS A 152 -12.54 0.69 -11.01
C HIS A 152 -12.92 -0.74 -10.58
N PRO A 153 -12.12 -1.78 -10.90
CA PRO A 153 -12.43 -3.17 -10.54
C PRO A 153 -12.64 -3.40 -9.05
N MET A 154 -12.07 -2.53 -8.20
CA MET A 154 -12.19 -2.56 -6.74
C MET A 154 -13.20 -1.55 -6.20
N ALA A 155 -13.91 -0.81 -7.05
CA ALA A 155 -14.96 0.13 -6.61
C ALA A 155 -16.08 -0.61 -5.87
N GLY A 156 -16.61 0.01 -4.83
CA GLY A 156 -17.66 -0.56 -3.98
C GLY A 156 -17.22 -1.68 -3.06
N LYS A 157 -15.91 -1.94 -2.98
CA LYS A 157 -15.36 -2.99 -2.11
C LYS A 157 -14.66 -2.38 -0.92
N ASP A 158 -15.03 -2.83 0.27
CA ASP A 158 -14.28 -2.57 1.48
C ASP A 158 -13.03 -3.47 1.48
N LEU A 159 -11.88 -2.88 1.73
CA LEU A 159 -10.60 -3.56 1.63
C LEU A 159 -9.98 -3.75 3.01
N HIS A 160 -9.35 -4.89 3.19
CA HIS A 160 -8.53 -5.21 4.35
C HIS A 160 -7.06 -5.21 3.94
N PHE A 161 -6.26 -4.37 4.57
CA PHE A 161 -4.82 -4.29 4.37
C PHE A 161 -4.07 -4.82 5.58
N ALA A 162 -3.07 -5.66 5.35
CA ALA A 162 -2.01 -5.93 6.31
C ALA A 162 -0.75 -5.23 5.81
N ILE A 163 -0.20 -4.34 6.64
CA ILE A 163 0.92 -3.45 6.31
C ILE A 163 2.10 -3.76 7.22
N GLU A 164 3.30 -3.75 6.66
CA GLU A 164 4.57 -3.84 7.37
C GLU A 164 5.47 -2.70 6.90
N ILE A 165 5.73 -1.72 7.77
CA ILE A 165 6.57 -0.56 7.47
C ILE A 165 8.03 -0.98 7.53
N VAL A 166 8.72 -0.91 6.42
CA VAL A 166 10.14 -1.29 6.31
C VAL A 166 11.05 -0.14 6.69
N ASP A 167 10.77 1.05 6.15
CA ASP A 167 11.63 2.22 6.29
C ASP A 167 10.86 3.52 6.14
N VAL A 168 11.32 4.56 6.84
CA VAL A 168 10.79 5.94 6.75
C VAL A 168 11.99 6.88 6.66
N ARG A 169 12.08 7.69 5.63
CA ARG A 169 13.14 8.69 5.44
C ARG A 169 12.60 10.05 5.01
N GLU A 170 13.43 11.06 5.12
CA GLU A 170 13.14 12.37 4.52
C GLU A 170 13.10 12.26 2.99
N ALA A 171 12.15 12.96 2.38
CA ALA A 171 12.11 13.10 0.94
C ALA A 171 13.16 14.11 0.46
N ALA A 172 13.74 13.86 -0.70
CA ALA A 172 14.56 14.85 -1.38
C ALA A 172 13.68 15.99 -1.92
N ALA A 173 14.24 17.18 -2.07
CA ALA A 173 13.52 18.34 -2.58
C ALA A 173 12.89 18.07 -3.96
N GLU A 174 13.58 17.33 -4.82
CA GLU A 174 13.11 16.93 -6.14
C GLU A 174 11.92 15.95 -6.08
N GLU A 175 11.90 15.04 -5.09
CA GLU A 175 10.79 14.10 -4.87
C GLU A 175 9.53 14.85 -4.45
N ILE A 176 9.68 15.87 -3.59
CA ILE A 176 8.57 16.73 -3.15
C ILE A 176 8.05 17.56 -4.32
N GLU A 177 8.93 18.14 -5.13
CA GLU A 177 8.57 18.96 -6.30
C GLU A 177 7.80 18.12 -7.35
N HIS A 178 8.23 16.88 -7.57
CA HIS A 178 7.59 15.98 -8.53
C HIS A 178 6.41 15.20 -7.95
N GLY A 179 6.25 15.17 -6.63
CA GLY A 179 5.16 14.47 -5.95
C GLY A 179 5.27 12.95 -5.96
N HIS A 180 6.46 12.41 -6.27
CA HIS A 180 6.73 10.97 -6.30
C HIS A 180 8.19 10.64 -5.97
N VAL A 181 8.43 9.40 -5.55
CA VAL A 181 9.76 8.91 -5.18
C VAL A 181 10.61 8.67 -6.42
N HIS A 182 11.86 9.13 -6.40
CA HIS A 182 12.87 8.85 -7.40
C HIS A 182 13.79 7.72 -6.92
N GLY A 183 13.97 6.67 -7.72
CA GLY A 183 14.88 5.55 -7.45
C GLY A 183 14.19 4.19 -7.39
N ASP A 184 14.97 3.16 -7.05
CA ASP A 184 14.54 1.76 -7.05
C ASP A 184 13.30 1.55 -6.15
N GLY A 185 12.16 1.25 -6.76
CA GLY A 185 10.89 0.94 -6.10
C GLY A 185 9.76 1.96 -6.31
N GLY A 186 10.00 3.09 -6.99
CA GLY A 186 8.95 4.03 -7.37
C GLY A 186 8.17 3.55 -8.60
N HIS A 187 7.00 2.96 -8.39
CA HIS A 187 6.08 2.65 -9.49
C HIS A 187 5.06 3.78 -9.62
N ALA A 188 5.19 4.54 -10.72
CA ALA A 188 4.11 5.41 -11.19
C ALA A 188 3.00 4.53 -11.77
N HIS A 189 1.82 4.63 -11.22
CA HIS A 189 0.58 4.06 -11.78
C HIS A 189 -0.23 5.12 -12.47
#